data_bb92cfb74394f5d300004b8ea25390eb
#
_entry.id   bb92cfb74394f5d300004b8ea25390eb
#
_cell.length_a   1.000
_cell.length_b   1.000
_cell.length_c   1.000
_cell.angle_alpha   90.00
_cell.angle_beta   90.00
_cell.angle_gamma   90.00
#
_symmetry.space_group_name_H-M   'P 1'
#
loop_
_entity.id
_entity.type
_entity.pdbx_description
1 polymer ?
#
loop_
_entity_poly.entity_id
_entity_poly.type
_entity_poly.pdbx_seq_one_letter_code
_entity_poly.pdbx_strand_id
1 'polypeptide(L)'
;GYTNLGWTTVKGETEPEYSAGDTVKITKATQFYAVRRKSNYYTVSYYLGNGNTNAAYQKLTQTVEEGTVVTFAKVPARTGYVNQGWSSKKNSEKATAKAKCTVNKNITLYAVQKKAVQLTFHRCDGSTWQKTTLAKGSTYSLPGVRDAEGYTFMGWSSKPMQSVNPEYEAEEKITVNGNMNLYAVVFNRSTEKDLTEAELPQVDIYKYKQVIFVGDSRTEFMENVLKGMGESAIKNVKFVCSAGKKLNWLTTTGWSQLYAMVQKDTNSILSKKTAVIFNFGVNDLSDYAD
;
A
#
# COMPACT_ATOMS: atom_id res chain seq x y z
N GLY A 1 39.47 -31.81 5.37
CA GLY A 1 39.73 -32.29 6.72
C GLY A 1 38.99 -33.56 7.08
N TYR A 2 39.13 -33.93 8.32
CA TYR A 2 38.43 -35.07 8.89
C TYR A 2 37.73 -34.61 10.18
N THR A 3 36.52 -35.08 10.40
CA THR A 3 35.80 -34.92 11.66
C THR A 3 36.03 -36.19 12.50
N ASN A 4 36.46 -36.04 13.75
CA ASN A 4 36.54 -37.15 14.69
C ASN A 4 35.12 -37.54 15.11
N LEU A 5 34.78 -38.84 14.97
CA LEU A 5 33.50 -39.38 15.41
C LEU A 5 33.59 -39.99 16.81
N GLY A 6 34.80 -40.50 17.20
CA GLY A 6 35.06 -41.15 18.46
C GLY A 6 36.18 -42.18 18.36
N TRP A 7 36.11 -43.19 19.19
CA TRP A 7 37.12 -44.23 19.32
C TRP A 7 36.49 -45.62 19.19
N THR A 8 37.24 -46.56 18.69
CA THR A 8 36.89 -48.00 18.66
C THR A 8 38.07 -48.85 19.09
N THR A 9 37.80 -50.01 19.57
CA THR A 9 38.86 -51.04 19.85
C THR A 9 39.18 -51.88 18.65
N VAL A 10 38.42 -51.79 17.58
CA VAL A 10 38.57 -52.54 16.34
C VAL A 10 39.22 -51.75 15.25
N LYS A 11 40.33 -52.12 14.72
CA LYS A 11 41.04 -51.44 13.63
C LYS A 11 40.24 -51.51 12.34
N GLY A 12 39.99 -50.29 11.75
CA GLY A 12 39.31 -50.15 10.45
C GLY A 12 37.80 -49.98 10.54
N GLU A 13 37.22 -49.93 11.74
CA GLU A 13 35.81 -49.63 11.92
C GLU A 13 35.49 -48.16 11.54
N THR A 14 34.29 -47.97 11.01
CA THR A 14 33.77 -46.65 10.59
C THR A 14 32.82 -46.04 11.59
N GLU A 15 32.32 -46.82 12.55
CA GLU A 15 31.44 -46.36 13.64
C GLU A 15 32.20 -46.42 14.96
N PRO A 16 32.08 -45.39 15.80
CA PRO A 16 32.75 -45.35 17.09
C PRO A 16 32.02 -46.20 18.14
N GLU A 17 32.79 -46.93 18.96
CA GLU A 17 32.29 -47.60 20.16
C GLU A 17 32.21 -46.62 21.34
N TYR A 18 33.05 -45.59 21.34
CA TYR A 18 33.17 -44.60 22.42
C TYR A 18 33.19 -43.19 21.85
N SER A 19 32.45 -42.28 22.49
CA SER A 19 32.46 -40.85 22.18
C SER A 19 33.65 -40.16 22.87
N ALA A 20 33.99 -38.97 22.43
CA ALA A 20 34.97 -38.15 23.11
C ALA A 20 34.44 -37.73 24.52
N GLY A 21 35.25 -38.05 25.57
CA GLY A 21 34.88 -37.77 26.96
C GLY A 21 34.27 -38.98 27.69
N ASP A 22 34.01 -40.11 27.00
CA ASP A 22 33.54 -41.34 27.65
C ASP A 22 34.60 -41.88 28.61
N THR A 23 34.16 -42.42 29.76
CA THR A 23 35.00 -43.11 30.72
C THR A 23 34.95 -44.59 30.46
N VAL A 24 36.09 -45.17 30.16
CA VAL A 24 36.23 -46.60 29.84
C VAL A 24 37.05 -47.30 30.91
N LYS A 25 36.51 -48.39 31.47
CA LYS A 25 37.24 -49.25 32.42
C LYS A 25 38.19 -50.14 31.67
N ILE A 26 39.49 -49.96 31.83
CA ILE A 26 40.51 -50.78 31.20
C ILE A 26 40.83 -51.97 32.14
N THR A 27 40.57 -53.18 31.69
CA THR A 27 40.82 -54.41 32.44
C THR A 27 41.92 -55.29 31.82
N LYS A 28 42.37 -54.96 30.60
CA LYS A 28 43.45 -55.63 29.86
C LYS A 28 44.11 -54.62 28.91
N ALA A 29 45.29 -54.96 28.39
CA ALA A 29 45.91 -54.11 27.36
C ALA A 29 44.96 -53.90 26.21
N THR A 30 44.59 -52.61 25.92
CA THR A 30 43.59 -52.22 24.94
C THR A 30 44.18 -51.16 24.05
N GLN A 31 44.01 -51.31 22.72
CA GLN A 31 44.32 -50.28 21.73
C GLN A 31 43.06 -49.62 21.30
N PHE A 32 43.11 -48.26 21.20
CA PHE A 32 42.02 -47.47 20.68
C PHE A 32 42.43 -46.87 19.34
N TYR A 33 41.52 -46.97 18.36
CA TYR A 33 41.67 -46.41 17.04
C TYR A 33 40.70 -45.26 16.87
N ALA A 34 41.18 -44.10 16.40
CA ALA A 34 40.32 -42.96 16.12
C ALA A 34 39.45 -43.26 14.89
N VAL A 35 38.14 -43.13 15.08
CA VAL A 35 37.16 -43.19 13.99
C VAL A 35 36.97 -41.79 13.44
N ARG A 36 37.21 -41.61 12.15
CA ARG A 36 37.19 -40.32 11.48
C ARG A 36 36.43 -40.41 10.19
N ARG A 37 35.60 -39.40 9.95
CA ARG A 37 34.92 -39.20 8.68
C ARG A 37 35.59 -38.06 7.90
N LYS A 38 35.81 -38.26 6.60
CA LYS A 38 36.25 -37.18 5.72
C LYS A 38 35.15 -36.11 5.68
N SER A 39 35.50 -34.87 6.00
CA SER A 39 34.58 -33.74 6.00
C SER A 39 34.81 -32.86 4.79
N ASN A 40 33.76 -32.58 4.08
CA ASN A 40 33.76 -31.52 3.09
C ASN A 40 33.38 -30.21 3.78
N TYR A 41 34.00 -29.11 3.34
CA TYR A 41 33.71 -27.77 3.84
C TYR A 41 33.30 -26.88 2.69
N TYR A 42 32.27 -26.09 2.91
CA TYR A 42 31.74 -25.16 1.93
C TYR A 42 31.66 -23.75 2.50
N THR A 43 31.86 -22.77 1.64
CA THR A 43 31.84 -21.36 2.00
C THR A 43 30.52 -20.73 1.65
N VAL A 44 29.94 -19.98 2.62
CA VAL A 44 28.82 -19.09 2.41
C VAL A 44 29.38 -17.68 2.30
N SER A 45 29.35 -17.14 1.10
CA SER A 45 29.91 -15.82 0.77
C SER A 45 28.81 -14.79 0.59
N TYR A 46 29.04 -13.59 1.12
CA TYR A 46 28.08 -12.50 1.07
C TYR A 46 28.66 -11.31 0.30
N TYR A 47 27.92 -10.78 -0.66
CA TYR A 47 28.30 -9.62 -1.46
C TYR A 47 27.32 -8.46 -1.21
N LEU A 48 27.86 -7.29 -0.90
CA LEU A 48 27.08 -6.09 -0.66
C LEU A 48 26.84 -5.29 -1.95
N GLY A 49 26.08 -4.19 -1.88
CA GLY A 49 25.87 -3.28 -2.98
C GLY A 49 25.20 -3.92 -4.21
N ASN A 50 24.23 -4.81 -3.99
CA ASN A 50 23.58 -5.60 -5.05
C ASN A 50 24.55 -6.50 -5.85
N GLY A 51 25.66 -6.87 -5.22
CA GLY A 51 26.72 -7.67 -5.84
C GLY A 51 27.73 -6.85 -6.67
N ASN A 52 27.70 -5.53 -6.57
CA ASN A 52 28.66 -4.66 -7.29
C ASN A 52 29.97 -4.43 -6.52
N THR A 53 30.15 -5.06 -5.36
CA THR A 53 31.43 -5.13 -4.67
C THR A 53 32.32 -6.20 -5.30
N ASN A 54 33.61 -5.91 -5.44
CA ASN A 54 34.57 -6.82 -6.09
C ASN A 54 34.96 -8.02 -5.19
N ALA A 55 34.66 -7.95 -3.90
CA ALA A 55 35.01 -9.03 -2.94
C ALA A 55 33.82 -9.36 -2.04
N ALA A 56 33.80 -10.58 -1.54
CA ALA A 56 32.86 -11.02 -0.50
C ALA A 56 33.07 -10.21 0.78
N TYR A 57 31.97 -9.94 1.48
CA TYR A 57 31.99 -9.22 2.75
C TYR A 57 32.49 -10.17 3.84
N GLN A 58 33.77 -10.09 4.19
CA GLN A 58 34.46 -11.04 5.05
C GLN A 58 33.85 -11.16 6.45
N LYS A 59 33.31 -10.07 7.01
CA LYS A 59 32.67 -10.08 8.34
C LYS A 59 31.47 -11.05 8.45
N LEU A 60 30.85 -11.44 7.33
CA LEU A 60 29.73 -12.39 7.30
C LEU A 60 30.11 -13.70 6.63
N THR A 61 31.17 -13.73 5.80
CA THR A 61 31.62 -14.92 5.09
C THR A 61 32.10 -15.97 6.10
N GLN A 62 31.60 -17.19 5.95
CA GLN A 62 31.92 -18.32 6.82
C GLN A 62 32.09 -19.58 6.05
N THR A 63 32.97 -20.46 6.55
CA THR A 63 33.16 -21.81 6.02
C THR A 63 32.62 -22.80 7.05
N VAL A 64 31.78 -23.73 6.60
CA VAL A 64 31.09 -24.69 7.45
C VAL A 64 31.21 -26.08 6.88
N GLU A 65 31.07 -27.09 7.73
CA GLU A 65 31.05 -28.50 7.32
C GLU A 65 29.78 -28.81 6.52
N GLU A 66 29.86 -29.71 5.58
CA GLU A 66 28.73 -30.22 4.80
C GLU A 66 27.59 -30.68 5.72
N GLY A 67 26.37 -30.36 5.35
CA GLY A 67 25.16 -30.64 6.12
C GLY A 67 24.86 -29.64 7.23
N THR A 68 25.76 -28.68 7.50
CA THR A 68 25.48 -27.63 8.49
C THR A 68 24.30 -26.75 8.07
N VAL A 69 23.36 -26.49 9.00
CA VAL A 69 22.28 -25.55 8.79
C VAL A 69 22.78 -24.17 9.16
N VAL A 70 22.86 -23.27 8.17
CA VAL A 70 23.28 -21.88 8.36
C VAL A 70 22.06 -20.97 8.29
N THR A 71 21.89 -20.12 9.32
CA THR A 71 20.97 -18.99 9.29
C THR A 71 21.70 -17.79 8.69
N PHE A 72 21.15 -17.22 7.62
CA PHE A 72 21.78 -16.09 6.96
C PHE A 72 21.70 -14.82 7.82
N ALA A 73 22.82 -14.11 7.91
CA ALA A 73 22.89 -12.85 8.63
C ALA A 73 21.96 -11.78 7.98
N LYS A 74 21.55 -10.81 8.76
CA LYS A 74 20.83 -9.65 8.22
C LYS A 74 21.74 -8.86 7.28
N VAL A 75 21.16 -8.33 6.20
CA VAL A 75 21.89 -7.44 5.29
C VAL A 75 22.35 -6.20 6.06
N PRO A 76 23.66 -5.87 6.06
CA PRO A 76 24.14 -4.67 6.70
C PRO A 76 23.45 -3.40 6.20
N ALA A 77 23.23 -2.44 7.09
CA ALA A 77 22.64 -1.16 6.75
C ALA A 77 23.51 -0.42 5.72
N ARG A 78 22.85 0.25 4.78
CA ARG A 78 23.48 1.14 3.81
C ARG A 78 22.72 2.46 3.78
N THR A 79 23.41 3.57 4.01
CA THR A 79 22.81 4.90 4.02
C THR A 79 22.09 5.19 2.69
N GLY A 80 20.85 5.66 2.78
CA GLY A 80 20.02 5.95 1.61
C GLY A 80 19.39 4.72 0.93
N TYR A 81 19.45 3.54 1.57
CA TYR A 81 18.88 2.32 1.03
C TYR A 81 18.04 1.57 2.08
N VAL A 82 17.03 0.85 1.60
CA VAL A 82 16.23 -0.09 2.37
C VAL A 82 16.63 -1.51 1.99
N ASN A 83 16.96 -2.32 2.99
CA ASN A 83 17.30 -3.73 2.81
C ASN A 83 16.07 -4.56 2.49
N GLN A 84 16.14 -5.37 1.44
CA GLN A 84 15.09 -6.31 1.06
C GLN A 84 15.44 -7.75 1.47
N GLY A 85 16.72 -8.05 1.75
CA GLY A 85 17.23 -9.38 2.06
C GLY A 85 18.34 -9.81 1.10
N TRP A 86 18.50 -11.12 0.96
CA TRP A 86 19.54 -11.73 0.12
C TRP A 86 18.95 -12.39 -1.13
N SER A 87 19.73 -12.46 -2.19
CA SER A 87 19.43 -13.20 -3.41
C SER A 87 20.63 -14.05 -3.82
N SER A 88 20.38 -15.20 -4.42
CA SER A 88 21.42 -16.01 -5.10
C SER A 88 21.83 -15.43 -6.46
N LYS A 89 21.11 -14.44 -6.98
CA LYS A 89 21.41 -13.79 -8.26
C LYS A 89 21.95 -12.38 -8.02
N LYS A 90 23.06 -12.08 -8.68
CA LYS A 90 23.64 -10.73 -8.73
C LYS A 90 22.64 -9.75 -9.36
N ASN A 91 22.59 -8.52 -8.86
CA ASN A 91 21.71 -7.45 -9.34
C ASN A 91 20.20 -7.80 -9.31
N SER A 92 19.80 -8.70 -8.41
CA SER A 92 18.39 -9.01 -8.23
C SER A 92 17.63 -7.84 -7.62
N GLU A 93 16.42 -7.59 -8.11
CA GLU A 93 15.50 -6.61 -7.53
C GLU A 93 14.66 -7.17 -6.39
N LYS A 94 14.65 -8.49 -6.22
CA LYS A 94 13.87 -9.18 -5.19
C LYS A 94 14.77 -10.10 -4.36
N ALA A 95 14.57 -10.10 -3.06
CA ALA A 95 15.17 -11.09 -2.18
C ALA A 95 14.56 -12.47 -2.47
N THR A 96 15.40 -13.46 -2.75
CA THR A 96 14.98 -14.82 -3.11
C THR A 96 15.55 -15.87 -2.17
N ALA A 97 16.57 -15.52 -1.38
CA ALA A 97 17.17 -16.44 -0.43
C ALA A 97 16.25 -16.64 0.80
N LYS A 98 16.08 -17.89 1.20
CA LYS A 98 15.42 -18.23 2.47
C LYS A 98 16.26 -17.73 3.64
N ALA A 99 15.66 -17.62 4.83
CA ALA A 99 16.38 -17.16 6.02
C ALA A 99 17.50 -18.14 6.47
N LYS A 100 17.38 -19.42 6.14
CA LYS A 100 18.34 -20.48 6.45
C LYS A 100 18.38 -21.55 5.37
N CYS A 101 19.49 -22.27 5.28
CA CYS A 101 19.59 -23.45 4.42
C CYS A 101 20.61 -24.45 4.97
N THR A 102 20.51 -25.70 4.53
CA THR A 102 21.55 -26.74 4.73
C THR A 102 22.64 -26.55 3.67
N VAL A 103 23.88 -26.47 4.11
CA VAL A 103 25.03 -26.18 3.23
C VAL A 103 25.66 -27.47 2.73
N ASN A 104 25.36 -27.80 1.47
CA ASN A 104 25.93 -28.98 0.79
C ASN A 104 26.79 -28.59 -0.42
N LYS A 105 27.05 -27.30 -0.61
CA LYS A 105 27.92 -26.70 -1.65
C LYS A 105 28.22 -25.26 -1.29
N ASN A 106 29.17 -24.65 -1.98
CA ASN A 106 29.42 -23.23 -1.86
C ASN A 106 28.17 -22.42 -2.20
N ILE A 107 27.86 -21.43 -1.36
CA ILE A 107 26.70 -20.55 -1.51
C ILE A 107 27.20 -19.12 -1.66
N THR A 108 26.66 -18.43 -2.65
CA THR A 108 26.92 -17.01 -2.86
C THR A 108 25.62 -16.23 -2.72
N LEU A 109 25.64 -15.23 -1.86
CA LEU A 109 24.50 -14.36 -1.57
C LEU A 109 24.83 -12.91 -1.88
N TYR A 110 23.93 -12.26 -2.57
CA TYR A 110 24.00 -10.85 -2.95
C TYR A 110 22.94 -10.05 -2.19
N ALA A 111 23.36 -8.97 -1.52
CA ALA A 111 22.45 -8.08 -0.84
C ALA A 111 21.48 -7.44 -1.85
N VAL A 112 20.20 -7.49 -1.55
CA VAL A 112 19.16 -6.78 -2.30
C VAL A 112 18.80 -5.53 -1.52
N GLN A 113 19.15 -4.38 -2.09
CA GLN A 113 18.97 -3.07 -1.47
C GLN A 113 18.36 -2.11 -2.49
N LYS A 114 17.25 -1.47 -2.13
CA LYS A 114 16.58 -0.46 -2.97
C LYS A 114 16.82 0.94 -2.40
N LYS A 115 16.90 1.95 -3.26
CA LYS A 115 16.97 3.35 -2.80
C LYS A 115 15.84 3.64 -1.83
N ALA A 116 16.17 4.29 -0.73
CA ALA A 116 15.18 4.78 0.21
C ALA A 116 14.48 6.01 -0.37
N VAL A 117 13.18 6.08 -0.20
CA VAL A 117 12.34 7.25 -0.48
C VAL A 117 11.55 7.59 0.77
N GLN A 118 11.27 8.88 0.97
CA GLN A 118 10.54 9.36 2.14
C GLN A 118 9.13 9.81 1.74
N LEU A 119 8.15 9.28 2.42
CA LEU A 119 6.77 9.74 2.38
C LEU A 119 6.51 10.53 3.66
N THR A 120 6.17 11.81 3.51
CA THR A 120 5.89 12.73 4.61
C THR A 120 4.42 13.11 4.58
N PHE A 121 3.74 12.90 5.68
CA PHE A 121 2.35 13.28 5.88
C PHE A 121 2.30 14.58 6.69
N HIS A 122 1.51 15.51 6.22
CA HIS A 122 1.28 16.81 6.84
C HIS A 122 -0.18 16.93 7.28
N ARG A 123 -0.40 17.66 8.37
CA ARG A 123 -1.74 18.11 8.75
C ARG A 123 -2.26 19.16 7.77
N CYS A 124 -3.52 19.51 7.89
CA CYS A 124 -4.14 20.55 7.08
C CYS A 124 -3.50 21.94 7.26
N ASP A 125 -2.85 22.19 8.41
CA ASP A 125 -2.09 23.41 8.68
C ASP A 125 -0.66 23.39 8.10
N GLY A 126 -0.28 22.33 7.41
CA GLY A 126 1.05 22.12 6.82
C GLY A 126 2.09 21.58 7.79
N SER A 127 1.79 21.44 9.09
CA SER A 127 2.71 20.84 10.04
C SER A 127 2.93 19.36 9.75
N THR A 128 4.16 18.86 9.96
CA THR A 128 4.44 17.43 9.76
C THR A 128 3.74 16.60 10.82
N TRP A 129 2.98 15.60 10.36
CA TRP A 129 2.36 14.61 11.23
C TRP A 129 3.20 13.34 11.35
N GLN A 130 3.59 12.76 10.21
CA GLN A 130 4.30 11.48 10.17
C GLN A 130 5.29 11.44 9.01
N LYS A 131 6.38 10.68 9.21
CA LYS A 131 7.33 10.35 8.13
C LYS A 131 7.54 8.85 8.06
N THR A 132 7.57 8.31 6.85
CA THR A 132 7.83 6.91 6.60
C THR A 132 8.90 6.78 5.53
N THR A 133 9.91 5.93 5.80
CA THR A 133 10.95 5.61 4.82
C THR A 133 10.64 4.28 4.16
N LEU A 134 10.56 4.27 2.85
CA LEU A 134 10.16 3.13 2.04
C LEU A 134 11.22 2.80 1.00
N ALA A 135 11.19 1.58 0.49
CA ALA A 135 11.97 1.23 -0.69
C ALA A 135 11.31 1.84 -1.94
N LYS A 136 12.10 2.49 -2.81
CA LYS A 136 11.59 2.98 -4.09
C LYS A 136 10.85 1.88 -4.85
N GLY A 137 9.66 2.18 -5.34
CA GLY A 137 8.79 1.25 -6.07
C GLY A 137 7.99 0.31 -5.19
N SER A 138 7.97 0.50 -3.86
CA SER A 138 7.08 -0.27 -2.98
C SER A 138 5.67 0.29 -3.00
N THR A 139 4.71 -0.59 -2.75
CA THR A 139 3.31 -0.21 -2.52
C THR A 139 3.14 0.15 -1.05
N TYR A 140 2.41 1.24 -0.79
CA TYR A 140 2.08 1.70 0.56
C TYR A 140 0.60 2.04 0.63
N SER A 141 -0.08 1.58 1.69
CA SER A 141 -1.47 1.95 1.97
C SER A 141 -1.47 3.24 2.76
N LEU A 142 -2.16 4.25 2.24
CA LEU A 142 -2.24 5.57 2.88
C LEU A 142 -3.02 5.47 4.20
N PRO A 143 -2.59 6.15 5.25
CA PRO A 143 -3.30 6.07 6.52
C PRO A 143 -4.65 6.78 6.44
N GLY A 144 -5.67 6.20 7.08
CA GLY A 144 -6.87 6.92 7.49
C GLY A 144 -6.56 7.80 8.71
N VAL A 145 -7.22 8.93 8.80
CA VAL A 145 -7.12 9.83 9.95
C VAL A 145 -8.51 9.95 10.57
N ARG A 146 -8.59 9.80 11.89
CA ARG A 146 -9.86 10.01 12.60
C ARG A 146 -10.30 11.46 12.46
N ASP A 147 -11.59 11.65 12.30
CA ASP A 147 -12.20 12.97 12.37
C ASP A 147 -11.86 13.65 13.70
N ALA A 148 -11.60 14.94 13.63
CA ALA A 148 -11.49 15.80 14.80
C ALA A 148 -12.82 16.53 15.01
N GLU A 149 -13.03 17.08 16.21
CA GLU A 149 -14.19 17.91 16.47
C GLU A 149 -14.27 19.06 15.46
N GLY A 150 -15.40 19.14 14.78
CA GLY A 150 -15.64 20.12 13.72
C GLY A 150 -14.97 19.86 12.37
N TYR A 151 -14.24 18.76 12.19
CA TYR A 151 -13.56 18.45 10.94
C TYR A 151 -13.75 16.99 10.53
N THR A 152 -14.02 16.76 9.25
CA THR A 152 -14.03 15.45 8.63
C THR A 152 -12.82 15.28 7.74
N PHE A 153 -12.09 14.17 7.90
CA PHE A 153 -10.99 13.83 7.02
C PHE A 153 -11.52 13.33 5.66
N MET A 154 -11.08 13.96 4.59
CA MET A 154 -11.53 13.66 3.23
C MET A 154 -10.52 12.81 2.45
N GLY A 155 -9.24 12.83 2.84
CA GLY A 155 -8.17 12.13 2.13
C GLY A 155 -6.88 12.94 2.08
N TRP A 156 -6.02 12.63 1.12
CA TRP A 156 -4.69 13.22 0.98
C TRP A 156 -4.53 13.96 -0.35
N SER A 157 -3.73 15.03 -0.35
CA SER A 157 -3.35 15.78 -1.54
C SER A 157 -1.84 16.01 -1.60
N SER A 158 -1.26 16.02 -2.79
CA SER A 158 0.13 16.42 -3.01
C SER A 158 0.34 17.93 -2.85
N LYS A 159 -0.73 18.70 -2.84
CA LYS A 159 -0.72 20.16 -2.72
C LYS A 159 -1.18 20.59 -1.33
N PRO A 160 -0.50 21.54 -0.69
CA PRO A 160 -0.95 22.09 0.59
C PRO A 160 -2.26 22.86 0.44
N MET A 161 -3.03 22.93 1.52
CA MET A 161 -4.25 23.75 1.66
C MET A 161 -5.36 23.46 0.63
N GLN A 162 -5.45 22.24 0.12
CA GLN A 162 -6.63 21.81 -0.65
C GLN A 162 -7.81 21.63 0.31
N SER A 163 -8.94 22.24 -0.01
CA SER A 163 -10.09 22.25 0.89
C SER A 163 -11.21 21.28 0.50
N VAL A 164 -11.20 20.71 -0.70
CA VAL A 164 -12.41 20.01 -1.17
C VAL A 164 -12.20 18.77 -2.04
N ASN A 165 -11.05 18.50 -2.62
CA ASN A 165 -10.87 17.31 -3.47
C ASN A 165 -9.53 16.65 -3.17
N PRO A 166 -9.51 15.58 -2.37
CA PRO A 166 -8.30 14.81 -2.20
C PRO A 166 -7.87 14.14 -3.52
N GLU A 167 -6.57 14.03 -3.73
CA GLU A 167 -6.01 13.27 -4.86
C GLU A 167 -5.98 11.77 -4.55
N TYR A 168 -5.98 11.42 -3.27
CA TYR A 168 -5.91 10.06 -2.76
C TYR A 168 -6.89 9.87 -1.61
N GLU A 169 -7.52 8.71 -1.57
CA GLU A 169 -8.43 8.33 -0.49
C GLU A 169 -7.67 7.73 0.71
N ALA A 170 -8.35 7.64 1.85
CA ALA A 170 -7.87 6.84 2.97
C ALA A 170 -7.70 5.37 2.54
N GLU A 171 -6.63 4.71 3.03
CA GLU A 171 -6.32 3.31 2.74
C GLU A 171 -6.02 2.98 1.27
N GLU A 172 -6.06 3.97 0.39
CA GLU A 172 -5.64 3.78 -1.00
C GLU A 172 -4.21 3.28 -1.08
N LYS A 173 -3.96 2.33 -1.97
CA LYS A 173 -2.63 1.75 -2.21
C LYS A 173 -1.95 2.48 -3.35
N ILE A 174 -0.88 3.20 -3.02
CA ILE A 174 -0.07 3.92 -4.00
C ILE A 174 1.30 3.27 -4.18
N THR A 175 1.90 3.43 -5.36
CA THR A 175 3.29 3.03 -5.62
C THR A 175 4.21 4.23 -5.41
N VAL A 176 5.14 4.13 -4.45
CA VAL A 176 6.02 5.24 -4.06
C VAL A 176 7.33 5.18 -4.84
N ASN A 177 7.45 6.01 -5.87
CA ASN A 177 8.61 6.03 -6.76
C ASN A 177 9.64 7.14 -6.44
N GLY A 178 9.34 8.01 -5.49
CA GLY A 178 10.19 9.12 -5.07
C GLY A 178 9.76 9.67 -3.72
N ASN A 179 10.44 10.70 -3.24
CA ASN A 179 9.99 11.43 -2.07
C ASN A 179 8.65 12.11 -2.36
N MET A 180 7.71 12.02 -1.43
CA MET A 180 6.38 12.63 -1.55
C MET A 180 6.02 13.35 -0.27
N ASN A 181 5.34 14.48 -0.42
CA ASN A 181 4.64 15.16 0.66
C ASN A 181 3.14 15.03 0.40
N LEU A 182 2.40 14.59 1.39
CA LEU A 182 0.95 14.46 1.34
C LEU A 182 0.34 15.26 2.49
N TYR A 183 -0.62 16.09 2.17
CA TYR A 183 -1.32 17.00 3.08
C TYR A 183 -2.72 16.48 3.33
N ALA A 184 -3.14 16.45 4.59
CA ALA A 184 -4.50 16.07 4.95
C ALA A 184 -5.49 17.09 4.36
N VAL A 185 -6.45 16.57 3.62
CA VAL A 185 -7.62 17.35 3.16
C VAL A 185 -8.73 17.12 4.17
N VAL A 186 -9.25 18.21 4.73
CA VAL A 186 -10.30 18.15 5.75
C VAL A 186 -11.46 19.05 5.37
N PHE A 187 -12.65 18.58 5.65
CA PHE A 187 -13.87 19.37 5.56
C PHE A 187 -14.18 19.97 6.93
N ASN A 188 -14.38 21.28 6.99
CA ASN A 188 -14.73 21.97 8.23
C ASN A 188 -16.25 22.01 8.42
N ARG A 189 -16.76 21.19 9.34
CA ARG A 189 -18.20 21.11 9.64
C ARG A 189 -18.74 22.37 10.30
N SER A 190 -17.90 23.19 10.92
CA SER A 190 -18.36 24.45 11.53
C SER A 190 -18.81 25.49 10.50
N THR A 191 -18.50 25.25 9.21
CA THR A 191 -19.01 26.07 8.10
C THR A 191 -20.38 25.57 7.60
N GLU A 192 -20.81 24.36 8.02
CA GLU A 192 -22.18 23.92 7.77
C GLU A 192 -23.10 24.72 8.68
N LYS A 193 -23.85 25.61 8.06
CA LYS A 193 -24.94 26.28 8.71
C LYS A 193 -26.19 25.41 8.51
N ASP A 194 -26.77 24.93 9.59
CA ASP A 194 -28.13 24.40 9.55
C ASP A 194 -29.07 25.56 9.17
N LEU A 195 -29.35 25.63 7.88
CA LEU A 195 -30.30 26.61 7.36
C LEU A 195 -31.69 26.19 7.82
N THR A 196 -32.34 27.04 8.59
CA THR A 196 -33.77 26.88 8.84
C THR A 196 -34.53 27.09 7.51
N GLU A 197 -35.73 26.53 7.40
CA GLU A 197 -36.56 26.69 6.19
C GLU A 197 -36.76 28.16 5.78
N ALA A 198 -36.78 29.07 6.73
CA ALA A 198 -36.87 30.52 6.50
C ALA A 198 -35.57 31.14 5.93
N GLU A 199 -34.40 30.52 6.16
CA GLU A 199 -33.10 30.97 5.68
C GLU A 199 -32.72 30.37 4.30
N LEU A 200 -33.48 29.35 3.82
CA LEU A 200 -33.29 28.83 2.47
C LEU A 200 -33.62 29.90 1.45
N PRO A 201 -32.78 30.17 0.47
CA PRO A 201 -33.08 31.11 -0.58
C PRO A 201 -34.34 30.64 -1.31
N GLN A 202 -35.37 31.50 -1.27
CA GLN A 202 -36.61 31.25 -2.00
C GLN A 202 -36.34 31.46 -3.49
N VAL A 203 -36.16 30.35 -4.21
CA VAL A 203 -35.93 30.34 -5.65
C VAL A 203 -37.28 30.21 -6.35
N ASP A 204 -37.71 31.30 -7.00
CA ASP A 204 -38.87 31.28 -7.87
C ASP A 204 -38.52 30.56 -9.19
N ILE A 205 -38.77 29.25 -9.22
CA ILE A 205 -38.45 28.39 -10.37
C ILE A 205 -39.24 28.79 -11.62
N TYR A 206 -40.37 29.52 -11.49
CA TYR A 206 -41.16 29.99 -12.62
C TYR A 206 -40.49 31.12 -13.40
N LYS A 207 -39.49 31.78 -12.85
CA LYS A 207 -38.67 32.78 -13.56
C LYS A 207 -37.75 32.16 -14.60
N TYR A 208 -37.54 30.84 -14.57
CA TYR A 208 -36.65 30.12 -15.49
C TYR A 208 -37.47 29.51 -16.64
N LYS A 209 -36.93 29.60 -17.83
CA LYS A 209 -37.53 28.93 -19.00
C LYS A 209 -37.37 27.40 -18.96
N GLN A 210 -36.36 26.97 -18.25
CA GLN A 210 -36.02 25.54 -18.08
C GLN A 210 -35.46 25.29 -16.69
N VAL A 211 -35.90 24.22 -16.07
CA VAL A 211 -35.33 23.70 -14.81
C VAL A 211 -34.87 22.28 -15.06
N ILE A 212 -33.62 22.01 -14.74
CA ILE A 212 -33.03 20.66 -14.88
C ILE A 212 -32.74 20.12 -13.48
N PHE A 213 -33.42 19.06 -13.10
CA PHE A 213 -33.11 18.32 -11.86
C PHE A 213 -32.09 17.23 -12.17
N VAL A 214 -31.03 17.21 -11.38
CA VAL A 214 -29.92 16.25 -11.51
C VAL A 214 -29.81 15.48 -10.22
N GLY A 215 -29.94 14.14 -10.26
CA GLY A 215 -29.97 13.41 -9.00
C GLY A 215 -30.06 11.90 -9.10
N ASP A 216 -30.27 11.30 -7.92
CA ASP A 216 -30.39 9.87 -7.68
C ASP A 216 -31.84 9.36 -7.79
N SER A 217 -32.16 8.26 -7.12
CA SER A 217 -33.48 7.61 -7.12
C SER A 217 -34.62 8.56 -6.69
N ARG A 218 -34.37 9.52 -5.84
CA ARG A 218 -35.39 10.51 -5.40
C ARG A 218 -35.77 11.42 -6.55
N THR A 219 -34.81 11.82 -7.35
CA THR A 219 -35.00 12.65 -8.54
C THR A 219 -35.73 11.85 -9.63
N GLU A 220 -35.39 10.58 -9.81
CA GLU A 220 -36.08 9.67 -10.72
C GLU A 220 -37.53 9.43 -10.30
N PHE A 221 -37.77 9.25 -8.99
CA PHE A 221 -39.13 9.15 -8.45
C PHE A 221 -39.94 10.42 -8.73
N MET A 222 -39.34 11.61 -8.52
CA MET A 222 -39.99 12.89 -8.83
C MET A 222 -40.30 13.02 -10.33
N GLU A 223 -39.41 12.58 -11.21
CA GLU A 223 -39.64 12.54 -12.66
C GLU A 223 -40.89 11.69 -12.99
N ASN A 224 -40.96 10.50 -12.39
CA ASN A 224 -42.08 9.58 -12.65
C ASN A 224 -43.41 10.13 -12.13
N VAL A 225 -43.43 10.77 -10.94
CA VAL A 225 -44.62 11.44 -10.40
C VAL A 225 -45.08 12.57 -11.32
N LEU A 226 -44.16 13.45 -11.73
CA LEU A 226 -44.52 14.58 -12.60
C LEU A 226 -44.97 14.14 -13.98
N LYS A 227 -44.38 13.11 -14.56
CA LYS A 227 -44.87 12.50 -15.83
C LYS A 227 -46.29 11.95 -15.67
N GLY A 228 -46.58 11.35 -14.51
CA GLY A 228 -47.96 10.87 -14.21
C GLY A 228 -49.01 12.00 -14.07
N MET A 229 -48.56 13.21 -13.72
CA MET A 229 -49.45 14.39 -13.62
C MET A 229 -49.76 15.06 -14.96
N GLY A 230 -49.14 14.63 -16.04
CA GLY A 230 -49.38 15.08 -17.39
C GLY A 230 -48.35 16.09 -17.94
N GLU A 231 -48.41 16.33 -19.26
CA GLU A 231 -47.38 17.11 -19.99
C GLU A 231 -47.22 18.55 -19.48
N SER A 232 -48.28 19.14 -18.97
CA SER A 232 -48.22 20.52 -18.45
C SER A 232 -47.33 20.65 -17.21
N ALA A 233 -47.23 19.59 -16.39
CA ALA A 233 -46.40 19.57 -15.17
C ALA A 233 -44.90 19.51 -15.48
N ILE A 234 -44.53 18.99 -16.66
CA ILE A 234 -43.13 18.79 -17.04
C ILE A 234 -42.67 19.67 -18.21
N LYS A 235 -43.52 20.56 -18.70
CA LYS A 235 -43.26 21.36 -19.90
C LYS A 235 -41.91 22.07 -19.92
N ASN A 236 -41.48 22.59 -18.75
CA ASN A 236 -40.22 23.32 -18.59
C ASN A 236 -39.24 22.61 -17.67
N VAL A 237 -39.50 21.31 -17.33
CA VAL A 237 -38.69 20.54 -16.40
C VAL A 237 -38.00 19.39 -17.18
N LYS A 238 -36.70 19.22 -16.93
CA LYS A 238 -35.93 18.12 -17.48
C LYS A 238 -35.21 17.39 -16.32
N PHE A 239 -34.86 16.14 -16.56
CA PHE A 239 -34.24 15.29 -15.57
C PHE A 239 -32.96 14.66 -16.12
N VAL A 240 -31.94 14.62 -15.28
CA VAL A 240 -30.71 13.84 -15.44
C VAL A 240 -30.56 13.03 -14.17
N CYS A 241 -31.12 11.82 -14.16
CA CYS A 241 -31.21 11.02 -12.96
C CYS A 241 -31.01 9.53 -13.24
N SER A 242 -30.62 8.80 -12.22
CA SER A 242 -30.58 7.34 -12.27
C SER A 242 -30.59 6.78 -10.85
N ALA A 243 -31.49 5.83 -10.57
CA ALA A 243 -31.63 5.20 -9.28
C ALA A 243 -30.33 4.51 -8.82
N GLY A 244 -30.05 4.58 -7.53
CA GLY A 244 -28.90 3.92 -6.91
C GLY A 244 -27.55 4.53 -7.30
N LYS A 245 -27.52 5.68 -7.97
CA LYS A 245 -26.26 6.33 -8.39
C LYS A 245 -25.75 7.28 -7.32
N LYS A 246 -24.42 7.32 -7.24
CA LYS A 246 -23.62 8.17 -6.35
C LYS A 246 -23.11 9.39 -7.12
N LEU A 247 -22.52 10.33 -6.40
CA LEU A 247 -21.98 11.56 -6.98
C LEU A 247 -20.95 11.29 -8.08
N ASN A 248 -20.18 10.20 -7.99
CA ASN A 248 -19.23 9.81 -9.03
C ASN A 248 -19.89 9.53 -10.40
N TRP A 249 -21.14 9.05 -10.41
CA TRP A 249 -21.89 8.90 -11.65
C TRP A 249 -22.14 10.24 -12.33
N LEU A 250 -22.38 11.30 -11.54
CA LEU A 250 -22.55 12.64 -12.09
C LEU A 250 -21.30 13.09 -12.85
N THR A 251 -20.12 12.87 -12.29
CA THR A 251 -18.84 13.30 -12.90
C THR A 251 -18.48 12.53 -14.17
N THR A 252 -19.07 11.38 -14.40
CA THR A 252 -18.83 10.52 -15.58
C THR A 252 -19.98 10.60 -16.58
N THR A 253 -21.08 9.95 -16.26
CA THR A 253 -22.22 9.77 -17.19
C THR A 253 -23.23 10.92 -17.09
N GLY A 254 -23.57 11.33 -15.86
CA GLY A 254 -24.57 12.36 -15.61
C GLY A 254 -24.16 13.72 -16.16
N TRP A 255 -22.87 14.06 -16.04
CA TRP A 255 -22.33 15.30 -16.60
C TRP A 255 -22.48 15.38 -18.12
N SER A 256 -22.20 14.28 -18.83
CA SER A 256 -22.35 14.24 -20.28
C SER A 256 -23.80 14.43 -20.71
N GLN A 257 -24.77 13.88 -19.97
CA GLN A 257 -26.20 14.07 -20.22
C GLN A 257 -26.64 15.51 -19.94
N LEU A 258 -26.22 16.05 -18.79
CA LEU A 258 -26.48 17.45 -18.43
C LEU A 258 -25.91 18.40 -19.48
N TYR A 259 -24.63 18.20 -19.85
CA TYR A 259 -23.95 19.02 -20.85
C TYR A 259 -24.65 18.99 -22.21
N ALA A 260 -25.11 17.81 -22.66
CA ALA A 260 -25.86 17.67 -23.90
C ALA A 260 -27.22 18.42 -23.85
N MET A 261 -27.90 18.42 -22.70
CA MET A 261 -29.15 19.19 -22.52
C MET A 261 -28.90 20.69 -22.52
N VAL A 262 -27.83 21.11 -21.87
CA VAL A 262 -27.43 22.52 -21.75
C VAL A 262 -26.94 23.06 -23.11
N GLN A 263 -26.17 22.25 -23.88
CA GLN A 263 -25.68 22.64 -25.21
C GLN A 263 -26.78 22.78 -26.27
N LYS A 264 -27.81 21.95 -26.20
CA LYS A 264 -28.96 22.08 -27.12
C LYS A 264 -29.70 23.42 -26.98
N ASP A 265 -29.48 24.10 -25.87
CA ASP A 265 -30.14 25.34 -25.53
C ASP A 265 -29.11 26.48 -25.29
N THR A 266 -28.05 26.51 -26.13
CA THR A 266 -26.90 27.43 -26.00
C THR A 266 -27.31 28.92 -25.83
N ASN A 267 -28.43 29.33 -26.43
CA ASN A 267 -28.96 30.65 -26.23
C ASN A 267 -29.58 30.86 -24.83
N SER A 268 -29.98 29.81 -24.13
CA SER A 268 -30.60 29.92 -22.80
C SER A 268 -29.61 29.98 -21.66
N ILE A 269 -28.43 29.39 -21.78
CA ILE A 269 -27.34 29.49 -20.77
C ILE A 269 -26.83 30.91 -20.67
N LEU A 270 -26.57 31.53 -21.80
CA LEU A 270 -26.15 32.95 -21.88
C LEU A 270 -27.22 33.91 -21.41
N SER A 271 -28.48 33.50 -21.48
CA SER A 271 -29.62 34.33 -21.07
C SER A 271 -30.05 34.19 -19.62
N LYS A 272 -29.31 33.40 -18.78
CA LYS A 272 -29.63 33.11 -17.36
C LYS A 272 -31.04 32.54 -17.14
N LYS A 273 -31.56 31.76 -18.08
CA LYS A 273 -32.95 31.27 -18.07
C LYS A 273 -33.06 29.78 -17.73
N THR A 274 -31.95 29.11 -17.47
CA THR A 274 -31.92 27.70 -17.05
C THR A 274 -31.48 27.64 -15.60
N ALA A 275 -32.23 26.96 -14.75
CA ALA A 275 -31.82 26.57 -13.41
C ALA A 275 -31.41 25.08 -13.42
N VAL A 276 -30.32 24.74 -12.75
CA VAL A 276 -29.90 23.37 -12.51
C VAL A 276 -29.96 23.10 -11.01
N ILE A 277 -30.73 22.10 -10.62
CA ILE A 277 -30.94 21.72 -9.22
C ILE A 277 -30.32 20.34 -9.00
N PHE A 278 -29.34 20.25 -8.12
CA PHE A 278 -28.69 19.00 -7.76
C PHE A 278 -29.35 18.41 -6.51
N ASN A 279 -29.68 17.12 -6.59
CA ASN A 279 -30.32 16.36 -5.52
C ASN A 279 -29.62 15.00 -5.37
N PHE A 280 -28.40 15.01 -4.88
CA PHE A 280 -27.58 13.85 -4.59
C PHE A 280 -27.27 13.71 -3.10
N GLY A 281 -26.67 12.61 -2.70
CA GLY A 281 -26.02 12.45 -1.42
C GLY A 281 -26.54 11.29 -0.58
N VAL A 282 -27.79 10.83 -0.77
CA VAL A 282 -28.32 9.70 0.04
C VAL A 282 -27.58 8.40 -0.22
N ASN A 283 -27.24 8.12 -1.47
CA ASN A 283 -26.49 6.89 -1.82
C ASN A 283 -25.00 7.01 -1.49
N ASP A 284 -24.49 8.24 -1.37
CA ASP A 284 -23.11 8.47 -0.96
C ASP A 284 -22.94 8.29 0.56
N LEU A 285 -23.98 8.62 1.35
CA LEU A 285 -23.97 8.42 2.81
C LEU A 285 -23.89 6.94 3.21
N SER A 286 -24.33 6.01 2.37
CA SER A 286 -24.25 4.58 2.66
C SER A 286 -22.83 4.04 2.74
N ASP A 287 -21.84 4.75 2.18
CA ASP A 287 -20.43 4.37 2.24
C ASP A 287 -19.75 4.77 3.57
N TYR A 288 -20.45 5.54 4.41
CA TYR A 288 -19.96 6.06 5.68
C TYR A 288 -20.73 5.52 6.89
N ALA A 289 -21.56 4.51 6.68
CA ALA A 289 -22.47 3.96 7.71
C ALA A 289 -21.92 2.74 8.47
N ASP A 290 -20.60 2.45 8.35
CA ASP A 290 -19.93 1.37 9.10
C ASP A 290 -18.91 1.92 10.11
#